data_14bfa888225a0850b8b9ebe70a110537
#
_entry.id   14bfa888225a0850b8b9ebe70a110537
#
_cell.length_a   1.000
_cell.length_b   1.000
_cell.length_c   1.000
_cell.angle_alpha   90.00
_cell.angle_beta   90.00
_cell.angle_gamma   90.00
#
_symmetry.space_group_name_H-M   'P 1'
#
loop_
_entity.id
_entity.type
_entity.pdbx_description
1 polymer ?
#
loop_
_entity_poly.entity_id
_entity_poly.type
_entity_poly.pdbx_seq_one_letter_code
_entity_poly.pdbx_strand_id
1 'polypeptide(L)'
;MLFRSSQRSSAAKVSPITVATKEAFLERIALIWPVQGDVSRGFEQDATRRHDGIDIVAPKGTSIQAAAEGEVIFSGWGPGGYGRIVILQHQADLVTIYAHNHENQVQLGQLVRQGESIATVGQSGRATGNHLHFEVRHKAVPISPYKLLPYRPSNVAALDRG
;
A
#
# COMPACT_ATOMS: atom_id res chain seq x y z
N MET A 1 -40.54 7.89 -4.28
CA MET A 1 -40.72 7.14 -3.09
C MET A 1 -40.73 5.65 -3.31
N LEU A 2 -41.34 5.22 -4.33
CA LEU A 2 -41.42 3.79 -4.56
C LEU A 2 -40.07 3.16 -4.79
N PHE A 3 -39.23 3.86 -5.51
CA PHE A 3 -37.94 3.30 -5.83
C PHE A 3 -37.05 3.11 -4.62
N ARG A 4 -37.35 3.78 -3.55
CA ARG A 4 -36.54 3.59 -2.36
C ARG A 4 -36.68 2.21 -1.80
N SER A 5 -37.85 1.64 -1.90
CA SER A 5 -38.04 0.28 -1.44
C SER A 5 -37.18 -0.66 -2.25
N SER A 6 -37.12 -0.45 -3.53
CA SER A 6 -36.28 -1.32 -4.35
C SER A 6 -34.85 -1.25 -3.95
N GLN A 7 -34.40 -0.10 -3.61
CA GLN A 7 -33.02 0.03 -3.22
C GLN A 7 -32.71 -0.76 -1.96
N ARG A 8 -33.61 -0.73 -1.02
CA ARG A 8 -33.40 -1.47 0.19
C ARG A 8 -33.36 -2.97 -0.08
N SER A 9 -34.24 -3.40 -0.93
CA SER A 9 -34.25 -4.81 -1.28
C SER A 9 -32.95 -5.22 -1.91
N SER A 10 -32.45 -4.40 -2.79
CA SER A 10 -31.19 -4.71 -3.43
C SER A 10 -30.07 -4.84 -2.43
N ALA A 11 -30.04 -3.93 -1.48
CA ALA A 11 -28.98 -3.96 -0.48
C ALA A 11 -29.06 -5.24 0.32
N ALA A 12 -30.23 -5.69 0.67
CA ALA A 12 -30.39 -6.89 1.44
C ALA A 12 -29.90 -8.11 0.67
N LYS A 13 -30.15 -8.13 -0.63
CA LYS A 13 -29.77 -9.29 -1.41
C LYS A 13 -28.28 -9.33 -1.67
N VAL A 14 -27.62 -8.24 -1.54
CA VAL A 14 -26.23 -8.16 -1.92
C VAL A 14 -25.30 -8.76 -0.89
N SER A 15 -25.74 -8.91 0.35
CA SER A 15 -24.84 -9.30 1.43
C SER A 15 -24.02 -10.56 1.18
N PRO A 16 -24.62 -11.71 0.84
CA PRO A 16 -23.82 -12.91 0.67
C PRO A 16 -22.94 -12.84 -0.57
N ILE A 17 -23.41 -12.15 -1.59
CA ILE A 17 -22.65 -12.02 -2.81
C ILE A 17 -21.53 -11.01 -2.63
N THR A 18 -21.72 -10.09 -1.72
CA THR A 18 -20.78 -9.02 -1.48
C THR A 18 -19.41 -9.54 -1.05
N VAL A 19 -19.37 -10.61 -0.24
CA VAL A 19 -18.09 -11.14 0.23
C VAL A 19 -17.26 -11.65 -0.95
N ALA A 20 -17.86 -12.51 -1.78
CA ALA A 20 -17.13 -13.02 -2.93
C ALA A 20 -16.76 -11.91 -3.90
N THR A 21 -17.65 -10.93 -4.06
CA THR A 21 -17.39 -9.81 -4.94
C THR A 21 -16.23 -8.95 -4.43
N LYS A 22 -16.17 -8.75 -3.13
CA LYS A 22 -15.07 -7.97 -2.55
C LYS A 22 -13.74 -8.65 -2.78
N GLU A 23 -13.68 -9.95 -2.58
CA GLU A 23 -12.45 -10.68 -2.80
C GLU A 23 -12.05 -10.63 -4.27
N ALA A 24 -13.00 -10.85 -5.16
CA ALA A 24 -12.72 -10.79 -6.59
C ALA A 24 -12.29 -9.38 -6.99
N PHE A 25 -12.90 -8.38 -6.41
CA PHE A 25 -12.56 -7.00 -6.70
C PHE A 25 -11.16 -6.68 -6.20
N LEU A 26 -10.84 -7.13 -4.99
CA LEU A 26 -9.54 -6.92 -4.42
C LEU A 26 -8.45 -7.57 -5.27
N GLU A 27 -8.72 -8.76 -5.79
CA GLU A 27 -7.76 -9.43 -6.65
C GLU A 27 -7.57 -8.73 -7.98
N ARG A 28 -8.52 -7.90 -8.39
CA ARG A 28 -8.41 -7.15 -9.64
C ARG A 28 -7.83 -5.77 -9.45
N ILE A 29 -7.62 -5.33 -8.22
CA ILE A 29 -6.97 -4.05 -8.01
C ILE A 29 -5.52 -4.20 -8.43
N ALA A 30 -5.13 -3.39 -9.42
CA ALA A 30 -3.78 -3.45 -9.94
C ALA A 30 -2.98 -2.29 -9.38
N LEU A 31 -2.01 -2.60 -8.53
CA LEU A 31 -1.08 -1.60 -8.03
C LEU A 31 0.08 -1.46 -9.00
N ILE A 32 0.67 -0.27 -9.05
CA ILE A 32 1.97 -0.12 -9.72
C ILE A 32 3.04 -0.09 -8.65
N TRP A 33 4.27 -0.40 -9.05
CA TRP A 33 5.41 -0.29 -8.14
C TRP A 33 5.58 1.17 -7.75
N PRO A 34 5.62 1.45 -6.44
CA PRO A 34 5.70 2.85 -6.00
C PRO A 34 7.05 3.49 -6.25
N VAL A 35 8.08 2.69 -6.47
CA VAL A 35 9.42 3.20 -6.75
C VAL A 35 10.19 2.13 -7.51
N GLN A 36 11.16 2.55 -8.32
CA GLN A 36 12.05 1.63 -9.02
C GLN A 36 13.21 1.27 -8.10
N GLY A 37 13.54 -0.01 -8.05
CA GLY A 37 14.63 -0.48 -7.22
C GLY A 37 14.48 -1.94 -6.89
N ASP A 38 15.53 -2.51 -6.31
CA ASP A 38 15.52 -3.92 -5.91
C ASP A 38 14.89 -4.07 -4.54
N VAL A 39 14.18 -5.17 -4.34
CA VAL A 39 13.63 -5.50 -3.04
C VAL A 39 14.74 -6.09 -2.19
N SER A 40 15.08 -5.39 -1.09
CA SER A 40 16.12 -5.85 -0.18
C SER A 40 15.57 -6.73 0.93
N ARG A 41 14.27 -6.59 1.23
CA ARG A 41 13.63 -7.42 2.23
C ARG A 41 12.19 -7.66 1.85
N GLY A 42 11.77 -8.93 1.91
CA GLY A 42 10.42 -9.33 1.51
C GLY A 42 9.43 -9.35 2.65
N PHE A 43 8.21 -9.67 2.32
CA PHE A 43 7.11 -9.77 3.26
C PHE A 43 7.24 -11.08 4.04
N GLU A 44 7.18 -11.00 5.37
CA GLU A 44 7.36 -12.17 6.23
C GLU A 44 6.36 -12.11 7.39
N GLN A 45 5.67 -13.20 7.63
CA GLN A 45 4.64 -13.24 8.67
C GLN A 45 4.76 -14.48 9.56
N ASP A 46 5.98 -14.98 9.78
CA ASP A 46 6.10 -16.11 10.69
C ASP A 46 6.43 -15.63 12.11
N ALA A 47 6.42 -16.56 13.06
CA ALA A 47 6.50 -16.23 14.48
C ALA A 47 7.82 -15.57 14.88
N THR A 48 8.90 -15.90 14.19
CA THR A 48 10.22 -15.42 14.57
C THR A 48 10.71 -14.29 13.69
N ARG A 49 10.10 -14.13 12.51
CA ARG A 49 10.54 -13.12 11.55
C ARG A 49 9.31 -12.46 10.96
N ARG A 50 9.14 -11.21 11.30
CA ARG A 50 7.96 -10.49 10.85
C ARG A 50 8.36 -9.23 10.11
N HIS A 51 7.82 -9.07 8.92
CA HIS A 51 8.02 -7.87 8.12
C HIS A 51 6.72 -7.61 7.38
N ASP A 52 6.05 -6.53 7.75
CA ASP A 52 4.68 -6.27 7.30
C ASP A 52 4.58 -5.72 5.89
N GLY A 53 5.69 -5.50 5.22
CA GLY A 53 5.72 -4.99 3.86
C GLY A 53 6.94 -5.46 3.13
N ILE A 54 7.35 -4.69 2.12
CA ILE A 54 8.60 -4.95 1.39
C ILE A 54 9.43 -3.68 1.45
N ASP A 55 10.76 -3.86 1.44
CA ASP A 55 11.70 -2.76 1.40
C ASP A 55 12.32 -2.69 0.00
N ILE A 56 12.23 -1.52 -0.62
CA ILE A 56 12.72 -1.31 -1.97
C ILE A 56 13.83 -0.27 -1.91
N VAL A 57 15.03 -0.66 -2.32
CA VAL A 57 16.20 0.21 -2.26
C VAL A 57 16.15 1.23 -3.39
N ALA A 58 16.37 2.49 -3.05
CA ALA A 58 16.46 3.56 -4.04
C ALA A 58 17.21 4.72 -3.40
N PRO A 59 17.86 5.57 -4.20
CA PRO A 59 18.59 6.71 -3.65
C PRO A 59 17.68 7.70 -2.95
N LYS A 60 18.22 8.37 -1.94
CA LYS A 60 17.49 9.43 -1.25
C LYS A 60 17.01 10.46 -2.26
N GLY A 61 15.76 10.88 -2.11
CA GLY A 61 15.19 11.87 -3.01
C GLY A 61 14.46 11.30 -4.21
N THR A 62 14.56 9.98 -4.44
CA THR A 62 13.82 9.35 -5.54
C THR A 62 12.32 9.52 -5.28
N SER A 63 11.59 9.87 -6.33
CA SER A 63 10.15 10.07 -6.22
C SER A 63 9.43 8.77 -5.89
N ILE A 64 8.55 8.85 -4.89
CA ILE A 64 7.65 7.74 -4.54
C ILE A 64 6.29 8.07 -5.14
N GLN A 65 5.72 7.12 -5.85
CA GLN A 65 4.45 7.31 -6.54
C GLN A 65 3.33 6.58 -5.83
N ALA A 66 2.13 7.13 -5.89
CA ALA A 66 0.95 6.44 -5.38
C ALA A 66 0.76 5.15 -6.15
N ALA A 67 0.70 4.02 -5.44
CA ALA A 67 0.56 2.71 -6.08
C ALA A 67 -0.81 2.55 -6.73
N ALA A 68 -1.80 3.29 -6.29
CA ALA A 68 -3.15 3.32 -6.87
C ALA A 68 -3.78 4.66 -6.49
N GLU A 69 -4.86 5.02 -7.17
CA GLU A 69 -5.56 6.23 -6.79
C GLU A 69 -6.17 6.07 -5.40
N GLY A 70 -6.28 7.15 -4.67
CA GLY A 70 -6.84 7.10 -3.33
C GLY A 70 -6.84 8.45 -2.65
N GLU A 71 -7.15 8.40 -1.36
CA GLU A 71 -7.19 9.58 -0.51
C GLU A 71 -6.11 9.47 0.55
N VAL A 72 -5.42 10.57 0.82
CA VAL A 72 -4.40 10.63 1.87
C VAL A 72 -5.12 10.65 3.22
N ILE A 73 -4.96 9.60 3.99
CA ILE A 73 -5.58 9.52 5.32
C ILE A 73 -4.57 9.77 6.44
N PHE A 74 -3.29 9.86 6.11
CA PHE A 74 -2.26 10.28 7.06
C PHE A 74 -1.04 10.77 6.28
N SER A 75 -0.44 11.88 6.73
CA SER A 75 0.81 12.37 6.19
C SER A 75 1.56 13.07 7.30
N GLY A 76 2.71 12.51 7.72
CA GLY A 76 3.47 13.08 8.81
C GLY A 76 4.39 12.05 9.42
N TRP A 77 4.82 12.30 10.66
CA TRP A 77 5.68 11.37 11.40
C TRP A 77 4.80 10.26 12.00
N GLY A 78 5.09 9.03 11.65
CA GLY A 78 4.30 7.90 12.08
C GLY A 78 4.75 7.29 13.38
N PRO A 79 4.01 6.29 13.87
CA PRO A 79 4.34 5.64 15.13
C PRO A 79 5.53 4.68 14.97
N GLY A 80 6.08 4.26 16.10
CA GLY A 80 7.16 3.29 16.11
C GLY A 80 8.35 3.78 15.31
N GLY A 81 8.90 2.93 14.50
CA GLY A 81 10.08 3.25 13.71
C GLY A 81 9.82 3.63 12.28
N TYR A 82 8.59 3.92 11.91
CA TYR A 82 8.23 4.22 10.52
C TYR A 82 8.85 5.52 9.98
N GLY A 83 9.13 6.48 10.88
CA GLY A 83 9.58 7.79 10.44
C GLY A 83 8.48 8.56 9.76
N ARG A 84 8.82 9.27 8.71
CA ARG A 84 7.84 10.06 7.97
C ARG A 84 7.10 9.16 7.01
N ILE A 85 5.76 9.18 7.08
CA ILE A 85 4.94 8.26 6.29
C ILE A 85 3.79 8.97 5.59
N VAL A 86 3.33 8.33 4.51
CA VAL A 86 2.06 8.67 3.85
C VAL A 86 1.23 7.39 3.86
N ILE A 87 -0.04 7.52 4.17
CA ILE A 87 -0.99 6.40 4.09
C ILE A 87 -2.11 6.81 3.13
N LEU A 88 -2.35 5.97 2.13
CA LEU A 88 -3.43 6.17 1.18
C LEU A 88 -4.53 5.15 1.39
N GLN A 89 -5.76 5.61 1.33
CA GLN A 89 -6.93 4.74 1.38
C GLN A 89 -7.45 4.55 -0.04
N HIS A 90 -7.65 3.30 -0.41
CA HIS A 90 -8.18 2.92 -1.71
C HIS A 90 -9.54 2.28 -1.54
N GLN A 91 -10.07 1.70 -2.60
CA GLN A 91 -11.36 1.01 -2.54
C GLN A 91 -11.21 -0.33 -1.80
N ALA A 92 -12.32 -0.90 -1.38
CA ALA A 92 -12.42 -2.24 -0.78
C ALA A 92 -11.59 -2.37 0.50
N ASP A 93 -11.53 -1.30 1.30
CA ASP A 93 -10.81 -1.29 2.59
C ASP A 93 -9.32 -1.59 2.43
N LEU A 94 -8.76 -1.25 1.28
CA LEU A 94 -7.34 -1.43 1.02
C LEU A 94 -6.61 -0.13 1.31
N VAL A 95 -5.49 -0.22 2.04
CA VAL A 95 -4.62 0.93 2.24
C VAL A 95 -3.20 0.58 1.84
N THR A 96 -2.44 1.59 1.44
CA THR A 96 -1.00 1.45 1.19
C THR A 96 -0.25 2.43 2.07
N ILE A 97 0.89 1.98 2.58
CA ILE A 97 1.72 2.75 3.51
C ILE A 97 3.10 2.92 2.90
N TYR A 98 3.60 4.15 2.92
CA TYR A 98 4.88 4.52 2.33
C TYR A 98 5.72 5.14 3.44
N ALA A 99 6.78 4.45 3.88
CA ALA A 99 7.49 4.83 5.10
C ALA A 99 8.96 5.11 4.88
N HIS A 100 9.58 5.73 5.88
CA HIS A 100 10.97 6.20 5.92
C HIS A 100 11.22 7.32 4.92
N ASN A 101 10.18 8.09 4.62
CA ASN A 101 10.26 9.13 3.60
C ASN A 101 11.19 10.26 4.04
N HIS A 102 11.86 10.86 3.06
CA HIS A 102 12.62 12.07 3.29
C HIS A 102 11.67 13.27 3.37
N GLU A 103 10.77 13.39 2.39
CA GLU A 103 9.76 14.44 2.38
C GLU A 103 8.44 13.86 1.92
N ASN A 104 7.35 14.34 2.54
CA ASN A 104 6.01 14.07 2.05
C ASN A 104 5.56 15.26 1.22
N GLN A 105 4.94 14.98 0.08
CA GLN A 105 4.51 16.01 -0.86
C GLN A 105 2.99 16.14 -0.91
N VAL A 106 2.29 15.41 -0.06
CA VAL A 106 0.83 15.43 0.00
C VAL A 106 0.37 15.63 1.43
N GLN A 107 -0.88 16.03 1.59
CA GLN A 107 -1.46 16.36 2.88
C GLN A 107 -2.73 15.56 3.11
N LEU A 108 -3.08 15.41 4.39
CA LEU A 108 -4.31 14.72 4.80
C LEU A 108 -5.51 15.25 4.01
N GLY A 109 -6.30 14.33 3.48
CA GLY A 109 -7.51 14.66 2.74
C GLY A 109 -7.32 14.85 1.25
N GLN A 110 -6.08 14.90 0.78
CA GLN A 110 -5.81 15.11 -0.63
C GLN A 110 -6.13 13.85 -1.43
N LEU A 111 -6.74 14.02 -2.60
CA LEU A 111 -6.98 12.93 -3.53
C LEU A 111 -5.81 12.83 -4.47
N VAL A 112 -5.31 11.61 -4.68
CA VAL A 112 -4.17 11.39 -5.57
C VAL A 112 -4.52 10.34 -6.62
N ARG A 113 -3.88 10.45 -7.76
CA ARG A 113 -4.05 9.48 -8.84
C ARG A 113 -2.94 8.44 -8.79
N GLN A 114 -3.21 7.28 -9.35
CA GLN A 114 -2.17 6.29 -9.52
C GLN A 114 -0.99 6.90 -10.28
N GLY A 115 0.22 6.73 -9.75
CA GLY A 115 1.43 7.24 -10.38
C GLY A 115 1.80 8.66 -9.98
N GLU A 116 0.94 9.33 -9.24
CA GLU A 116 1.25 10.70 -8.79
C GLU A 116 2.33 10.68 -7.71
N SER A 117 3.27 11.62 -7.78
CA SER A 117 4.33 11.73 -6.77
C SER A 117 3.74 12.15 -5.43
N ILE A 118 4.02 11.38 -4.40
CA ILE A 118 3.48 11.64 -3.07
C ILE A 118 4.55 11.89 -2.01
N ALA A 119 5.78 11.45 -2.25
CA ALA A 119 6.86 11.58 -1.28
C ALA A 119 8.18 11.30 -1.96
N THR A 120 9.27 11.40 -1.19
CA THR A 120 10.61 11.03 -1.68
C THR A 120 11.25 10.03 -0.74
N VAL A 121 12.07 9.16 -1.31
CA VAL A 121 12.78 8.11 -0.56
C VAL A 121 13.76 8.74 0.42
N GLY A 122 13.84 8.18 1.62
CA GLY A 122 14.77 8.61 2.62
C GLY A 122 15.16 7.47 3.54
N GLN A 123 15.54 7.85 4.76
CA GLN A 123 15.83 6.87 5.80
C GLN A 123 15.40 7.38 7.16
N SER A 124 14.29 8.10 7.19
CA SER A 124 13.75 8.61 8.45
C SER A 124 13.23 7.46 9.30
N GLY A 125 13.17 7.69 10.61
CA GLY A 125 12.78 6.65 11.53
C GLY A 125 13.88 5.63 11.73
N ARG A 126 13.49 4.36 11.86
CA ARG A 126 14.41 3.27 12.17
C ARG A 126 14.96 2.61 10.92
N ALA A 127 15.38 3.36 9.95
CA ALA A 127 15.92 2.82 8.71
C ALA A 127 17.45 2.85 8.77
N THR A 128 18.09 1.80 8.27
CA THR A 128 19.55 1.73 8.25
C THR A 128 20.15 2.19 6.93
N GLY A 129 19.32 2.48 5.95
CA GLY A 129 19.75 2.97 4.66
C GLY A 129 18.59 3.54 3.89
N ASN A 130 18.87 4.15 2.76
CA ASN A 130 17.81 4.75 1.95
C ASN A 130 17.00 3.67 1.26
N HIS A 131 15.72 3.61 1.57
CA HIS A 131 14.81 2.66 0.95
C HIS A 131 13.38 3.10 1.21
N LEU A 132 12.46 2.59 0.41
CA LEU A 132 11.04 2.73 0.69
C LEU A 132 10.56 1.47 1.39
N HIS A 133 9.92 1.63 2.54
CA HIS A 133 9.18 0.54 3.17
C HIS A 133 7.73 0.68 2.73
N PHE A 134 7.23 -0.32 2.03
CA PHE A 134 5.92 -0.27 1.39
C PHE A 134 5.04 -1.39 1.93
N GLU A 135 3.86 -1.01 2.47
CA GLU A 135 2.90 -1.99 2.99
C GLU A 135 1.60 -1.90 2.24
N VAL A 136 0.95 -3.05 2.14
CA VAL A 136 -0.43 -3.14 1.66
C VAL A 136 -1.22 -3.81 2.77
N ARG A 137 -2.32 -3.17 3.18
CA ARG A 137 -3.16 -3.71 4.24
C ARG A 137 -4.60 -3.75 3.78
N HIS A 138 -5.27 -4.83 4.15
CA HIS A 138 -6.70 -4.98 3.91
C HIS A 138 -7.38 -5.10 5.27
N LYS A 139 -8.24 -4.13 5.59
CA LYS A 139 -8.89 -4.06 6.91
C LYS A 139 -7.85 -4.13 8.02
N ALA A 140 -6.81 -3.31 7.88
CA ALA A 140 -5.71 -3.19 8.83
C ALA A 140 -4.79 -4.40 8.92
N VAL A 141 -5.03 -5.46 8.17
CA VAL A 141 -4.19 -6.66 8.19
C VAL A 141 -3.18 -6.59 7.06
N PRO A 142 -1.89 -6.74 7.35
CA PRO A 142 -0.88 -6.73 6.28
C PRO A 142 -1.07 -7.90 5.34
N ILE A 143 -0.95 -7.63 4.04
CA ILE A 143 -0.95 -8.68 3.02
C ILE A 143 0.30 -8.50 2.17
N SER A 144 0.73 -9.58 1.53
CA SER A 144 1.92 -9.50 0.70
C SER A 144 1.68 -8.54 -0.47
N PRO A 145 2.51 -7.51 -0.62
CA PRO A 145 2.35 -6.59 -1.75
C PRO A 145 2.44 -7.28 -3.10
N TYR A 146 3.14 -8.40 -3.17
CA TYR A 146 3.30 -9.13 -4.43
C TYR A 146 2.00 -9.65 -4.99
N LYS A 147 0.98 -9.80 -4.15
CA LYS A 147 -0.32 -10.26 -4.63
C LYS A 147 -0.98 -9.26 -5.56
N LEU A 148 -0.63 -7.98 -5.43
CA LEU A 148 -1.28 -6.93 -6.19
C LEU A 148 -0.33 -6.18 -7.12
N LEU A 149 0.98 -6.38 -6.98
CA LEU A 149 1.98 -5.72 -7.81
C LEU A 149 2.26 -6.53 -9.06
N PRO A 150 2.64 -5.87 -10.16
CA PRO A 150 3.03 -6.60 -11.36
C PRO A 150 4.30 -7.41 -11.12
N TYR A 151 4.39 -8.54 -11.78
CA TYR A 151 5.57 -9.39 -11.72
C TYR A 151 6.81 -8.66 -12.24
N ARG A 152 7.92 -8.78 -11.49
CA ARG A 152 9.23 -8.30 -11.92
C ARG A 152 10.26 -9.39 -11.58
N PRO A 153 10.96 -9.93 -12.57
CA PRO A 153 11.87 -11.07 -12.31
C PRO A 153 12.93 -10.81 -11.26
N SER A 154 13.48 -9.60 -11.20
CA SER A 154 14.51 -9.29 -10.22
C SER A 154 13.96 -9.34 -8.80
N ASN A 155 12.70 -8.98 -8.61
CA ASN A 155 12.09 -9.03 -7.28
C ASN A 155 11.80 -10.45 -6.86
N VAL A 156 11.46 -11.30 -7.82
CA VAL A 156 11.23 -12.71 -7.51
C VAL A 156 12.53 -13.36 -7.05
N ALA A 157 13.62 -13.03 -7.71
CA ALA A 157 14.93 -13.56 -7.33
C ALA A 157 15.29 -13.12 -5.90
N ALA A 158 14.98 -11.89 -5.55
CA ALA A 158 15.22 -11.41 -4.19
C ALA A 158 14.39 -12.16 -3.16
N LEU A 159 13.15 -12.50 -3.52
CA LEU A 159 12.30 -13.30 -2.66
C LEU A 159 12.89 -14.68 -2.42
N ASP A 160 13.34 -15.31 -3.48
CA ASP A 160 13.88 -16.67 -3.36
C ASP A 160 15.10 -16.71 -2.47
N ARG A 161 15.84 -15.66 -2.41
CA ARG A 161 17.02 -15.60 -1.57
C ARG A 161 16.71 -15.24 -0.14
N GLY A 162 15.61 -14.58 0.06
CA GLY A 162 15.19 -14.19 1.39
C GLY A 162 14.58 -15.32 2.13
#